data_f1136832de077772ccf3e84560c12123
#
_entry.id   f1136832de077772ccf3e84560c12123
#
_cell.length_a   1.000
_cell.length_b   1.000
_cell.length_c   1.000
_cell.angle_alpha   90.00
_cell.angle_beta   90.00
_cell.angle_gamma   90.00
#
_symmetry.space_group_name_H-M   'P 1'
#
loop_
_entity.id
_entity.type
_entity.pdbx_description
1 polymer ?
#
loop_
_entity_poly.entity_id
_entity_poly.type
_entity_poly.pdbx_seq_one_letter_code
_entity_poly.pdbx_strand_id
1 'polypeptide(L)'
;FILLKYKYGGKVMEKKGSPKVVKMEVYPVAGYDSMLLTLSGCHAPYFTRNIVILEDETGNKGIGEIHGGEAITEMLESYKPIVIGAEIADYRQVITNIRKNGQKAKGDSGEGLQELNISNLKFVVQAEAAIECAMLDLLGKYVNKPMASLLGDGGIQRKEVPFLGYLFYIADTNKTDLPYLVETECKDRWEEIRRKETLTPEAVVEQAKALYERYGFKDFKLKGGVLAGEEEMKAIEALHKAFPDARVNLDPNGAWTLEEAIRLCKDKNSVVAYMEDPCGPEAGFSSREIMAEFKNATGLKIATNMIATNWRQFYHAATLKSVDIILADPHFWTLNGSIRMAYLLKDWGLTWGSHSNNHFDITLATFAQVAAAAPGNITPVD
;
A
#
# COMPACT_ATOMS: atom_id res chain seq x y z
N PHE A 1 -25.04 27.90 13.67
CA PHE A 1 -24.15 27.32 14.69
C PHE A 1 -24.94 27.11 15.97
N ILE A 2 -25.39 25.89 16.25
CA ILE A 2 -26.01 25.53 17.52
C ILE A 2 -24.88 25.12 18.45
N LEU A 3 -24.44 26.02 19.33
CA LEU A 3 -23.64 25.69 20.50
C LEU A 3 -24.54 24.91 21.46
N LEU A 4 -24.43 23.57 21.46
CA LEU A 4 -25.08 22.74 22.47
C LEU A 4 -24.38 22.98 23.82
N LYS A 5 -24.92 23.94 24.59
CA LYS A 5 -24.59 24.12 26.01
C LYS A 5 -25.36 23.09 26.80
N TYR A 6 -24.75 22.01 27.22
CA TYR A 6 -25.33 21.13 28.21
C TYR A 6 -25.14 21.73 29.62
N LYS A 7 -26.24 22.05 30.31
CA LYS A 7 -26.23 22.35 31.72
C LYS A 7 -26.53 21.09 32.53
N TYR A 8 -25.55 20.57 33.23
CA TYR A 8 -25.79 19.58 34.30
C TYR A 8 -25.51 20.25 35.64
N GLY A 9 -26.50 20.29 36.53
CA GLY A 9 -26.33 20.78 37.89
C GLY A 9 -25.90 22.23 38.06
N GLY A 10 -26.25 23.15 37.15
CA GLY A 10 -26.01 24.59 37.32
C GLY A 10 -24.57 25.08 37.14
N LYS A 11 -23.58 24.20 36.95
CA LYS A 11 -22.22 24.57 36.55
C LYS A 11 -22.03 24.34 35.03
N VAL A 12 -21.60 25.38 34.32
CA VAL A 12 -21.04 25.23 32.99
C VAL A 12 -19.73 24.45 33.16
N MET A 13 -19.71 23.18 32.80
CA MET A 13 -18.43 22.49 32.66
C MET A 13 -17.75 23.10 31.43
N GLU A 14 -16.63 23.78 31.66
CA GLU A 14 -15.70 24.06 30.55
C GLU A 14 -15.30 22.72 29.97
N LYS A 15 -15.73 22.47 28.72
CA LYS A 15 -15.34 21.29 27.97
C LYS A 15 -13.84 21.45 27.70
N LYS A 16 -13.00 20.76 28.46
CA LYS A 16 -11.60 20.61 28.10
C LYS A 16 -11.60 19.90 26.71
N GLY A 17 -11.14 20.59 25.67
CA GLY A 17 -10.90 20.00 24.36
C GLY A 17 -9.85 18.91 24.43
N SER A 18 -9.65 18.20 23.36
CA SER A 18 -8.48 17.33 23.23
C SER A 18 -7.20 18.19 23.09
N PRO A 19 -6.00 17.66 23.40
CA PRO A 19 -4.75 18.39 23.20
C PRO A 19 -4.63 18.94 21.77
N LYS A 20 -3.94 20.10 21.64
CA LYS A 20 -3.69 20.73 20.36
C LYS A 20 -2.30 20.39 19.85
N VAL A 21 -2.18 20.24 18.53
CA VAL A 21 -0.89 20.13 17.88
C VAL A 21 -0.15 21.46 18.01
N VAL A 22 1.05 21.44 18.59
CA VAL A 22 1.90 22.62 18.77
C VAL A 22 3.10 22.66 17.81
N LYS A 23 3.46 21.50 17.25
CA LYS A 23 4.60 21.39 16.34
C LYS A 23 4.34 20.36 15.27
N MET A 24 4.79 20.62 14.05
CA MET A 24 4.83 19.69 12.92
C MET A 24 6.20 19.77 12.25
N GLU A 25 6.86 18.63 12.15
CA GLU A 25 8.14 18.47 11.46
C GLU A 25 7.98 17.46 10.32
N VAL A 26 8.65 17.75 9.21
CA VAL A 26 8.69 16.88 8.03
C VAL A 26 10.15 16.55 7.76
N TYR A 27 10.47 15.27 7.76
CA TYR A 27 11.82 14.77 7.53
C TYR A 27 11.87 13.94 6.25
N PRO A 28 12.38 14.47 5.13
CA PRO A 28 12.72 13.63 3.99
C PRO A 28 13.91 12.74 4.37
N VAL A 29 13.74 11.44 4.23
CA VAL A 29 14.74 10.43 4.60
C VAL A 29 14.96 9.45 3.46
N ALA A 30 16.18 8.93 3.35
CA ALA A 30 16.50 7.84 2.43
C ALA A 30 16.57 6.52 3.18
N GLY A 31 15.99 5.50 2.59
CA GLY A 31 16.12 4.11 3.01
C GLY A 31 16.98 3.34 2.02
N TYR A 32 17.42 2.18 2.46
CA TYR A 32 18.28 1.27 1.73
C TYR A 32 17.60 -0.10 1.63
N ASP A 33 17.40 -0.60 0.41
CA ASP A 33 16.85 -1.92 0.19
C ASP A 33 17.98 -2.96 0.24
N SER A 34 17.78 -4.02 0.98
CA SER A 34 18.72 -5.14 1.04
C SER A 34 18.75 -5.94 -0.28
N MET A 35 17.75 -5.82 -1.14
CA MET A 35 17.72 -6.39 -2.50
C MET A 35 18.21 -5.35 -3.51
N LEU A 36 19.52 -5.15 -3.60
CA LEU A 36 20.13 -4.02 -4.31
C LEU A 36 19.92 -4.02 -5.82
N LEU A 37 19.72 -5.17 -6.44
CA LEU A 37 19.54 -5.32 -7.87
C LEU A 37 18.19 -5.97 -8.21
N THR A 38 17.15 -5.58 -7.51
CA THR A 38 15.77 -5.96 -7.84
C THR A 38 15.41 -5.48 -9.24
N LEU A 39 14.92 -6.38 -10.07
CA LEU A 39 14.56 -6.10 -11.46
C LEU A 39 13.08 -5.75 -11.63
N SER A 40 12.27 -5.92 -10.61
CA SER A 40 10.81 -5.85 -10.67
C SER A 40 10.26 -4.54 -10.15
N GLY A 41 9.39 -3.91 -10.95
CA GLY A 41 8.57 -2.78 -10.51
C GLY A 41 9.35 -1.51 -10.21
N CYS A 42 8.86 -0.73 -9.25
CA CYS A 42 9.46 0.54 -8.82
C CYS A 42 10.51 0.38 -7.72
N HIS A 43 10.98 -0.83 -7.47
CA HIS A 43 11.94 -1.09 -6.42
C HIS A 43 13.35 -0.70 -6.86
N ALA A 44 14.00 0.15 -6.07
CA ALA A 44 15.35 0.62 -6.30
C ALA A 44 16.19 0.35 -5.04
N PRO A 45 17.54 0.29 -5.16
CA PRO A 45 18.42 0.05 -4.01
C PRO A 45 18.28 1.11 -2.92
N TYR A 46 17.92 2.32 -3.30
CA TYR A 46 17.59 3.39 -2.38
C TYR A 46 16.19 3.91 -2.67
N PHE A 47 15.47 4.24 -1.60
CA PHE A 47 14.14 4.84 -1.70
C PHE A 47 14.04 6.02 -0.76
N THR A 48 13.14 6.94 -1.05
CA THR A 48 12.91 8.13 -0.23
C THR A 48 11.51 8.12 0.37
N ARG A 49 11.42 8.55 1.63
CA ARG A 49 10.16 8.71 2.36
C ARG A 49 10.14 10.04 3.07
N ASN A 50 8.95 10.55 3.36
CA ASN A 50 8.76 11.66 4.27
C ASN A 50 8.21 11.11 5.60
N ILE A 51 8.90 11.41 6.69
CA ILE A 51 8.43 11.13 8.05
C ILE A 51 7.83 12.42 8.61
N VAL A 52 6.59 12.36 9.02
CA VAL A 52 5.88 13.45 9.69
C VAL A 52 5.84 13.19 11.17
N ILE A 53 6.30 14.15 11.98
CA ILE A 53 6.21 14.11 13.43
C ILE A 53 5.36 15.28 13.88
N LEU A 54 4.27 14.97 14.58
CA LEU A 54 3.43 15.94 15.27
C LEU A 54 3.71 15.88 16.77
N GLU A 55 3.75 17.04 17.42
CA GLU A 55 3.83 17.12 18.90
C GLU A 55 2.61 17.89 19.40
N ASP A 56 1.96 17.37 20.43
CA ASP A 56 0.85 18.04 21.08
C ASP A 56 1.30 18.88 22.29
N GLU A 57 0.41 19.73 22.82
CA GLU A 57 0.68 20.60 23.94
C GLU A 57 1.01 19.87 25.27
N THR A 58 0.84 18.55 25.32
CA THR A 58 1.23 17.71 26.45
C THR A 58 2.61 17.06 26.27
N GLY A 59 3.26 17.29 25.11
CA GLY A 59 4.56 16.74 24.76
C GLY A 59 4.51 15.34 24.16
N ASN A 60 3.33 14.77 23.88
CA ASN A 60 3.22 13.51 23.16
C ASN A 60 3.54 13.73 21.69
N LYS A 61 4.14 12.72 21.07
CA LYS A 61 4.46 12.71 19.63
C LYS A 61 3.62 11.68 18.89
N GLY A 62 3.14 12.06 17.72
CA GLY A 62 2.51 11.17 16.74
C GLY A 62 3.35 11.12 15.47
N ILE A 63 3.40 9.95 14.84
CA ILE A 63 4.27 9.70 13.70
C ILE A 63 3.45 9.21 12.51
N GLY A 64 3.82 9.69 11.31
CA GLY A 64 3.30 9.20 10.04
C GLY A 64 4.39 9.10 9.01
N GLU A 65 4.18 8.28 8.01
CA GLU A 65 5.10 8.08 6.89
C GLU A 65 4.33 8.15 5.57
N ILE A 66 4.96 8.72 4.56
CA ILE A 66 4.43 8.80 3.19
C ILE A 66 5.59 8.76 2.18
N HIS A 67 5.27 8.58 0.91
CA HIS A 67 6.24 8.63 -0.18
C HIS A 67 7.13 9.87 -0.11
N GLY A 68 8.39 9.72 -0.55
CA GLY A 68 9.34 10.81 -0.69
C GLY A 68 9.12 11.62 -1.97
N GLY A 69 10.08 12.46 -2.26
CA GLY A 69 10.11 13.37 -3.41
C GLY A 69 9.74 14.79 -3.04
N GLU A 70 10.39 15.73 -3.72
CA GLU A 70 10.31 17.17 -3.45
C GLU A 70 8.86 17.68 -3.44
N ALA A 71 8.06 17.29 -4.44
CA ALA A 71 6.67 17.73 -4.56
C ALA A 71 5.80 17.33 -3.35
N ILE A 72 6.02 16.13 -2.80
CA ILE A 72 5.28 15.64 -1.64
C ILE A 72 5.77 16.34 -0.37
N THR A 73 7.08 16.56 -0.25
CA THR A 73 7.66 17.31 0.87
C THR A 73 7.13 18.73 0.91
N GLU A 74 7.10 19.42 -0.23
CA GLU A 74 6.54 20.79 -0.35
C GLU A 74 5.06 20.84 0.03
N MET A 75 4.26 19.86 -0.40
CA MET A 75 2.86 19.77 0.02
C MET A 75 2.73 19.63 1.53
N LEU A 76 3.48 18.72 2.16
CA LEU A 76 3.47 18.52 3.61
C LEU A 76 3.86 19.78 4.37
N GLU A 77 4.93 20.49 3.92
CA GLU A 77 5.36 21.76 4.51
C GLU A 77 4.26 22.83 4.42
N SER A 78 3.55 22.89 3.30
CA SER A 78 2.46 23.85 3.09
C SER A 78 1.25 23.61 4.00
N TYR A 79 1.09 22.39 4.55
CA TYR A 79 -0.03 22.05 5.41
C TYR A 79 0.16 22.45 6.88
N LYS A 80 1.39 22.82 7.30
CA LYS A 80 1.70 23.20 8.69
C LYS A 80 0.74 24.24 9.28
N PRO A 81 0.36 25.34 8.57
CA PRO A 81 -0.58 26.33 9.10
C PRO A 81 -1.99 25.81 9.33
N ILE A 82 -2.36 24.69 8.68
CA ILE A 82 -3.68 24.04 8.84
C ILE A 82 -3.66 23.07 10.03
N VAL A 83 -2.51 22.46 10.29
CA VAL A 83 -2.34 21.39 11.28
C VAL A 83 -2.01 21.97 12.67
N ILE A 84 -1.09 22.93 12.73
CA ILE A 84 -0.66 23.55 14.00
C ILE A 84 -1.82 24.36 14.60
N GLY A 85 -2.12 24.11 15.87
CA GLY A 85 -3.22 24.72 16.60
C GLY A 85 -4.53 23.90 16.54
N ALA A 86 -4.62 22.87 15.71
CA ALA A 86 -5.79 22.00 15.65
C ALA A 86 -5.83 21.03 16.82
N GLU A 87 -7.01 20.72 17.33
CA GLU A 87 -7.23 19.65 18.29
C GLU A 87 -7.04 18.28 17.64
N ILE A 88 -6.36 17.36 18.33
CA ILE A 88 -6.10 16.00 17.78
C ILE A 88 -7.40 15.21 17.52
N ALA A 89 -8.46 15.47 18.26
CA ALA A 89 -9.77 14.86 18.05
C ALA A 89 -10.45 15.33 16.75
N ASP A 90 -10.06 16.51 16.25
CA ASP A 90 -10.62 17.10 15.04
C ASP A 90 -9.85 16.70 13.76
N TYR A 91 -9.06 15.61 13.80
CA TYR A 91 -8.22 15.18 12.69
C TYR A 91 -8.98 15.09 11.36
N ARG A 92 -10.25 14.63 11.35
CA ARG A 92 -11.06 14.55 10.14
C ARG A 92 -11.34 15.93 9.54
N GLN A 93 -11.53 16.94 10.39
CA GLN A 93 -11.73 18.32 9.94
C GLN A 93 -10.40 18.88 9.38
N VAL A 94 -9.27 18.55 10.01
CA VAL A 94 -7.93 18.92 9.51
C VAL A 94 -7.72 18.35 8.11
N ILE A 95 -7.93 17.06 7.90
CA ILE A 95 -7.82 16.43 6.57
C ILE A 95 -8.77 17.06 5.56
N THR A 96 -10.00 17.37 5.97
CA THR A 96 -10.95 18.08 5.11
C THR A 96 -10.47 19.48 4.71
N ASN A 97 -9.86 20.21 5.65
CA ASN A 97 -9.32 21.54 5.40
C ASN A 97 -8.09 21.49 4.49
N ILE A 98 -7.20 20.50 4.67
CA ILE A 98 -6.07 20.27 3.77
C ILE A 98 -6.56 20.03 2.34
N ARG A 99 -7.54 19.16 2.13
CA ARG A 99 -8.11 18.87 0.80
C ARG A 99 -8.75 20.08 0.13
N LYS A 100 -9.30 21.00 0.90
CA LYS A 100 -9.93 22.23 0.38
C LYS A 100 -8.92 23.35 0.12
N ASN A 101 -7.95 23.53 0.98
CA ASN A 101 -7.11 24.73 1.06
C ASN A 101 -5.63 24.45 0.91
N GLY A 102 -5.21 23.16 0.97
CA GLY A 102 -3.81 22.77 0.86
C GLY A 102 -3.28 22.84 -0.58
N GLN A 103 -1.97 22.92 -0.70
CA GLN A 103 -1.30 22.85 -1.98
C GLN A 103 -1.46 21.45 -2.59
N LYS A 104 -1.63 21.39 -3.90
CA LYS A 104 -1.66 20.16 -4.68
C LYS A 104 -0.42 20.04 -5.56
N ALA A 105 -0.08 18.83 -5.97
CA ALA A 105 0.99 18.62 -6.92
C ALA A 105 0.69 19.32 -8.24
N LYS A 106 1.67 20.09 -8.77
CA LYS A 106 1.52 20.79 -10.04
C LYS A 106 1.43 19.80 -11.19
N GLY A 107 0.51 20.05 -12.12
CA GLY A 107 0.34 19.24 -13.32
C GLY A 107 -0.56 18.01 -13.13
N ASP A 108 -1.29 17.91 -12.01
CA ASP A 108 -2.27 16.85 -11.80
C ASP A 108 -3.44 17.00 -12.78
N SER A 109 -3.57 16.04 -13.69
CA SER A 109 -4.69 15.95 -14.67
C SER A 109 -5.94 15.31 -14.05
N GLY A 110 -5.85 14.72 -12.85
CA GLY A 110 -6.91 13.92 -12.22
C GLY A 110 -7.11 12.55 -12.87
N GLU A 111 -6.21 12.14 -13.77
CA GLU A 111 -6.32 10.85 -14.46
C GLU A 111 -5.96 9.66 -13.56
N GLY A 112 -5.20 9.91 -12.49
CA GLY A 112 -4.66 8.88 -11.63
C GLY A 112 -3.53 8.08 -12.31
N LEU A 113 -3.23 6.92 -11.78
CA LEU A 113 -2.27 5.99 -12.37
C LEU A 113 -2.97 5.14 -13.43
N GLN A 114 -2.42 5.02 -14.62
CA GLN A 114 -2.94 4.18 -15.72
C GLN A 114 -1.95 3.05 -16.05
N GLU A 115 -0.68 3.33 -15.85
CA GLU A 115 0.46 2.45 -16.06
C GLU A 115 1.45 2.66 -14.93
N LEU A 116 2.39 1.73 -14.76
CA LEU A 116 3.44 1.89 -13.78
C LEU A 116 4.43 2.99 -14.21
N ASN A 117 4.09 4.23 -13.89
CA ASN A 117 4.93 5.39 -14.11
C ASN A 117 5.25 6.08 -12.79
N ILE A 118 6.48 5.91 -12.31
CA ILE A 118 6.97 6.46 -11.04
C ILE A 118 6.80 7.98 -10.97
N SER A 119 6.98 8.70 -12.08
CA SER A 119 6.83 10.15 -12.12
C SER A 119 5.39 10.61 -11.83
N ASN A 120 4.42 9.75 -12.05
CA ASN A 120 3.00 10.01 -11.82
C ASN A 120 2.54 9.63 -10.39
N LEU A 121 3.35 8.94 -9.60
CA LEU A 121 3.00 8.60 -8.21
C LEU A 121 2.63 9.83 -7.38
N LYS A 122 3.30 10.97 -7.60
CA LYS A 122 2.98 12.25 -6.93
C LYS A 122 1.54 12.73 -7.13
N PHE A 123 0.84 12.23 -8.16
CA PHE A 123 -0.55 12.62 -8.45
C PHE A 123 -1.57 11.70 -7.77
N VAL A 124 -1.17 10.52 -7.35
CA VAL A 124 -2.05 9.56 -6.65
C VAL A 124 -1.78 9.52 -5.15
N VAL A 125 -0.57 9.85 -4.72
CA VAL A 125 -0.19 9.91 -3.31
C VAL A 125 -0.95 11.05 -2.61
N GLN A 126 -1.67 10.69 -1.55
CA GLN A 126 -2.38 11.63 -0.69
C GLN A 126 -1.43 12.05 0.45
N ALA A 127 -0.70 13.16 0.29
CA ALA A 127 0.31 13.60 1.26
C ALA A 127 -0.26 13.74 2.69
N GLU A 128 -1.54 14.12 2.81
CA GLU A 128 -2.25 14.22 4.08
C GLU A 128 -2.42 12.90 4.83
N ALA A 129 -2.18 11.74 4.19
CA ALA A 129 -2.26 10.44 4.86
C ALA A 129 -1.23 10.30 5.99
N ALA A 130 -0.03 10.88 5.82
CA ALA A 130 0.98 10.91 6.89
C ALA A 130 0.51 11.76 8.08
N ILE A 131 -0.17 12.87 7.83
CA ILE A 131 -0.73 13.74 8.88
C ILE A 131 -1.89 13.03 9.57
N GLU A 132 -2.77 12.37 8.81
CA GLU A 132 -3.86 11.58 9.36
C GLU A 132 -3.35 10.48 10.29
N CYS A 133 -2.31 9.75 9.85
CA CYS A 133 -1.63 8.73 10.66
C CYS A 133 -1.08 9.32 11.95
N ALA A 134 -0.31 10.41 11.87
CA ALA A 134 0.30 11.04 13.05
C ALA A 134 -0.73 11.60 14.02
N MET A 135 -1.83 12.18 13.54
CA MET A 135 -2.93 12.65 14.40
C MET A 135 -3.68 11.49 15.07
N LEU A 136 -3.92 10.40 14.33
CA LEU A 136 -4.53 9.20 14.89
C LEU A 136 -3.64 8.51 15.94
N ASP A 137 -2.32 8.54 15.74
CA ASP A 137 -1.35 8.03 16.73
C ASP A 137 -1.40 8.87 18.02
N LEU A 138 -1.43 10.22 17.91
CA LEU A 138 -1.64 11.10 19.06
C LEU A 138 -2.98 10.85 19.75
N LEU A 139 -4.05 10.76 18.98
CA LEU A 139 -5.39 10.51 19.52
C LEU A 139 -5.46 9.14 20.21
N GLY A 140 -4.86 8.11 19.62
CA GLY A 140 -4.75 6.79 20.22
C GLY A 140 -4.03 6.81 21.57
N LYS A 141 -2.93 7.53 21.67
CA LYS A 141 -2.19 7.76 22.93
C LYS A 141 -3.04 8.49 23.96
N TYR A 142 -3.72 9.54 23.54
CA TYR A 142 -4.59 10.34 24.41
C TYR A 142 -5.76 9.52 24.98
N VAL A 143 -6.43 8.69 24.18
CA VAL A 143 -7.57 7.88 24.64
C VAL A 143 -7.15 6.47 25.10
N ASN A 144 -5.85 6.15 25.07
CA ASN A 144 -5.29 4.84 25.38
C ASN A 144 -5.94 3.69 24.59
N LYS A 145 -5.98 3.86 23.27
CA LYS A 145 -6.52 2.88 22.30
C LYS A 145 -5.60 2.74 21.10
N PRO A 146 -5.48 1.55 20.50
CA PRO A 146 -4.77 1.40 19.24
C PRO A 146 -5.51 2.14 18.12
N MET A 147 -4.75 2.63 17.12
CA MET A 147 -5.30 3.36 15.98
C MET A 147 -6.44 2.57 15.29
N ALA A 148 -6.30 1.26 15.13
CA ALA A 148 -7.32 0.40 14.52
C ALA A 148 -8.70 0.53 15.18
N SER A 149 -8.75 0.79 16.50
CA SER A 149 -10.02 0.98 17.20
C SER A 149 -10.66 2.35 16.97
N LEU A 150 -9.95 3.29 16.37
CA LEU A 150 -10.41 4.64 16.04
C LEU A 150 -10.84 4.75 14.56
N LEU A 151 -10.59 3.71 13.78
CA LEU A 151 -10.93 3.63 12.37
C LEU A 151 -12.26 2.88 12.16
N GLY A 152 -13.02 3.34 11.16
CA GLY A 152 -14.30 2.73 10.79
C GLY A 152 -15.38 2.83 11.86
N ASP A 153 -16.47 2.09 11.64
CA ASP A 153 -17.67 2.15 12.48
C ASP A 153 -17.68 1.08 13.58
N GLY A 154 -16.92 -0.01 13.40
CA GLY A 154 -16.90 -1.16 14.31
C GLY A 154 -15.58 -1.36 15.04
N GLY A 155 -14.60 -0.47 14.89
CA GLY A 155 -13.27 -0.61 15.48
C GLY A 155 -12.52 -1.85 14.92
N ILE A 156 -11.81 -2.56 15.79
CA ILE A 156 -11.00 -3.72 15.41
C ILE A 156 -11.90 -4.88 14.92
N GLN A 157 -11.78 -5.24 13.67
CA GLN A 157 -12.51 -6.33 13.04
C GLN A 157 -11.78 -7.68 13.16
N ARG A 158 -10.44 -7.65 13.29
CA ARG A 158 -9.61 -8.85 13.47
C ARG A 158 -8.43 -8.58 14.40
N LYS A 159 -8.09 -9.60 15.20
CA LYS A 159 -6.96 -9.52 16.14
C LYS A 159 -5.63 -9.88 15.47
N GLU A 160 -5.68 -10.66 14.41
CA GLU A 160 -4.53 -11.12 13.64
C GLU A 160 -4.66 -10.62 12.21
N VAL A 161 -3.59 -10.04 11.69
CA VAL A 161 -3.49 -9.56 10.30
C VAL A 161 -2.51 -10.46 9.58
N PRO A 162 -2.93 -11.14 8.51
CA PRO A 162 -2.02 -11.95 7.72
C PRO A 162 -1.10 -11.06 6.88
N PHE A 163 0.17 -11.46 6.78
CA PHE A 163 1.16 -10.88 5.88
C PHE A 163 1.61 -11.92 4.87
N LEU A 164 2.02 -11.49 3.70
CA LEU A 164 2.62 -12.35 2.68
C LEU A 164 4.12 -12.12 2.53
N GLY A 165 4.80 -13.15 2.03
CA GLY A 165 6.18 -13.04 1.59
C GLY A 165 6.25 -12.46 0.19
N TYR A 166 6.85 -11.29 0.05
CA TYR A 166 7.02 -10.63 -1.24
C TYR A 166 8.32 -11.09 -1.89
N LEU A 167 8.23 -11.67 -3.09
CA LEU A 167 9.31 -12.27 -3.85
C LEU A 167 9.66 -11.41 -5.06
N PHE A 168 10.93 -11.37 -5.41
CA PHE A 168 11.44 -10.53 -6.48
C PHE A 168 12.44 -11.28 -7.36
N TYR A 169 12.48 -10.90 -8.62
CA TYR A 169 13.61 -11.21 -9.48
C TYR A 169 14.79 -10.31 -9.13
N ILE A 170 15.96 -10.89 -8.93
CA ILE A 170 17.17 -10.19 -8.47
C ILE A 170 18.30 -10.51 -9.44
N ALA A 171 19.02 -9.48 -9.91
CA ALA A 171 20.19 -9.64 -10.76
C ALA A 171 21.42 -10.08 -9.94
N ASP A 172 22.36 -10.73 -10.60
CA ASP A 172 23.63 -11.11 -10.00
C ASP A 172 24.52 -9.88 -9.75
N THR A 173 24.86 -9.65 -8.49
CA THR A 173 25.74 -8.55 -8.08
C THR A 173 27.16 -8.69 -8.63
N ASN A 174 27.61 -9.90 -8.96
CA ASN A 174 28.92 -10.14 -9.55
C ASN A 174 29.02 -9.74 -11.04
N LYS A 175 27.90 -9.43 -11.68
CA LYS A 175 27.84 -9.00 -13.09
C LYS A 175 27.85 -7.48 -13.26
N THR A 176 28.03 -6.71 -12.20
CA THR A 176 28.06 -5.26 -12.21
C THR A 176 29.13 -4.71 -11.28
N ASP A 177 29.62 -3.52 -11.60
CA ASP A 177 30.60 -2.75 -10.83
C ASP A 177 29.99 -1.51 -10.17
N LEU A 178 28.68 -1.49 -10.00
CA LEU A 178 27.98 -0.37 -9.37
C LEU A 178 28.57 -0.05 -7.99
N PRO A 179 28.99 1.20 -7.75
CA PRO A 179 29.82 1.54 -6.57
C PRO A 179 29.08 1.45 -5.23
N TYR A 180 27.77 1.31 -5.26
CA TYR A 180 26.94 1.14 -4.06
C TYR A 180 26.70 -0.32 -3.68
N LEU A 181 27.18 -1.28 -4.50
CA LEU A 181 27.12 -2.70 -4.20
C LEU A 181 28.32 -3.07 -3.34
N VAL A 182 28.20 -2.88 -2.04
CA VAL A 182 29.22 -3.26 -1.09
C VAL A 182 28.91 -4.66 -0.56
N GLU A 183 29.83 -5.59 -0.73
CA GLU A 183 29.73 -6.89 -0.07
C GLU A 183 29.87 -6.70 1.44
N THR A 184 28.83 -7.10 2.15
CA THR A 184 28.84 -7.19 3.61
C THR A 184 28.63 -8.64 4.00
N GLU A 185 29.16 -9.05 5.14
CA GLU A 185 28.88 -10.38 5.68
C GLU A 185 27.37 -10.58 5.86
N CYS A 186 26.85 -11.71 5.42
CA CYS A 186 25.45 -12.08 5.60
C CYS A 186 25.27 -12.68 6.99
N LYS A 187 24.30 -12.21 7.75
CA LYS A 187 24.01 -12.69 9.11
C LYS A 187 23.25 -14.00 9.12
N ASP A 188 22.46 -14.24 8.08
CA ASP A 188 21.62 -15.42 7.95
C ASP A 188 21.32 -15.76 6.49
N ARG A 189 20.63 -16.88 6.28
CA ARG A 189 20.24 -17.36 4.96
C ARG A 189 19.36 -16.38 4.19
N TRP A 190 18.49 -15.63 4.89
CA TRP A 190 17.63 -14.64 4.22
C TRP A 190 18.46 -13.51 3.61
N GLU A 191 19.42 -12.96 4.35
CA GLU A 191 20.33 -11.93 3.81
C GLU A 191 21.17 -12.45 2.65
N GLU A 192 21.64 -13.71 2.72
CA GLU A 192 22.37 -14.36 1.64
C GLU A 192 21.51 -14.49 0.38
N ILE A 193 20.28 -15.01 0.49
CA ILE A 193 19.37 -15.21 -0.64
C ILE A 193 18.97 -13.88 -1.29
N ARG A 194 18.77 -12.82 -0.52
CA ARG A 194 18.44 -11.48 -1.07
C ARG A 194 19.52 -10.87 -1.96
N ARG A 195 20.72 -11.40 -1.91
CA ARG A 195 21.87 -10.92 -2.70
C ARG A 195 22.24 -11.84 -3.85
N LYS A 196 21.61 -13.01 -3.94
CA LYS A 196 21.84 -13.96 -5.02
C LYS A 196 20.95 -13.66 -6.21
N GLU A 197 21.46 -14.00 -7.41
CA GLU A 197 20.64 -14.00 -8.62
C GLU A 197 19.40 -14.89 -8.43
N THR A 198 18.25 -14.32 -8.73
CA THR A 198 16.96 -15.00 -8.64
C THR A 198 16.21 -14.77 -9.95
N LEU A 199 16.51 -15.60 -10.97
CA LEU A 199 15.94 -15.52 -12.30
C LEU A 199 15.35 -16.88 -12.76
N THR A 200 15.37 -17.90 -11.90
CA THR A 200 14.81 -19.22 -12.20
C THR A 200 13.71 -19.58 -11.21
N PRO A 201 12.78 -20.48 -11.61
CA PRO A 201 11.74 -20.98 -10.70
C PRO A 201 12.28 -21.53 -9.38
N GLU A 202 13.39 -22.25 -9.43
CA GLU A 202 14.05 -22.84 -8.27
C GLU A 202 14.58 -21.76 -7.32
N ALA A 203 15.20 -20.71 -7.86
CA ALA A 203 15.72 -19.59 -7.09
C ALA A 203 14.59 -18.81 -6.39
N VAL A 204 13.45 -18.60 -7.07
CA VAL A 204 12.24 -18.00 -6.48
C VAL A 204 11.70 -18.85 -5.33
N VAL A 205 11.67 -20.18 -5.50
CA VAL A 205 11.27 -21.11 -4.43
C VAL A 205 12.22 -21.03 -3.24
N GLU A 206 13.52 -20.94 -3.46
CA GLU A 206 14.52 -20.80 -2.37
C GLU A 206 14.35 -19.47 -1.62
N GLN A 207 13.99 -18.38 -2.33
CA GLN A 207 13.65 -17.11 -1.70
C GLN A 207 12.42 -17.25 -0.79
N ALA A 208 11.37 -17.93 -1.27
CA ALA A 208 10.16 -18.19 -0.49
C ALA A 208 10.44 -19.06 0.75
N LYS A 209 11.29 -20.10 0.62
CA LYS A 209 11.71 -20.94 1.76
C LYS A 209 12.45 -20.14 2.82
N ALA A 210 13.37 -19.27 2.41
CA ALA A 210 14.11 -18.41 3.35
C ALA A 210 13.17 -17.43 4.08
N LEU A 211 12.16 -16.87 3.40
CA LEU A 211 11.11 -16.05 4.02
C LEU A 211 10.25 -16.85 5.01
N TYR A 212 9.85 -18.05 4.62
CA TYR A 212 9.10 -18.95 5.49
C TYR A 212 9.91 -19.32 6.76
N GLU A 213 11.18 -19.68 6.61
CA GLU A 213 12.05 -20.04 7.73
C GLU A 213 12.26 -18.87 8.70
N ARG A 214 12.45 -17.65 8.16
CA ARG A 214 12.72 -16.46 9.00
C ARG A 214 11.48 -15.85 9.64
N TYR A 215 10.40 -15.75 8.90
CA TYR A 215 9.22 -14.96 9.30
C TYR A 215 7.94 -15.79 9.43
N GLY A 216 7.92 -17.03 8.92
CA GLY A 216 6.75 -17.89 8.95
C GLY A 216 5.67 -17.51 7.93
N PHE A 217 6.00 -16.73 6.87
CA PHE A 217 5.05 -16.40 5.82
C PHE A 217 4.53 -17.65 5.12
N LYS A 218 3.21 -17.70 4.94
CA LYS A 218 2.52 -18.85 4.33
C LYS A 218 1.91 -18.54 2.98
N ASP A 219 1.80 -17.26 2.63
CA ASP A 219 1.30 -16.77 1.36
C ASP A 219 2.41 -16.00 0.66
N PHE A 220 2.43 -16.00 -0.68
CA PHE A 220 3.52 -15.39 -1.44
C PHE A 220 2.99 -14.61 -2.63
N LYS A 221 3.64 -13.47 -2.89
CA LYS A 221 3.46 -12.64 -4.08
C LYS A 221 4.78 -12.57 -4.83
N LEU A 222 4.78 -12.90 -6.13
CA LEU A 222 5.93 -12.67 -7.00
C LEU A 222 5.73 -11.37 -7.78
N LYS A 223 6.70 -10.46 -7.71
CA LYS A 223 6.74 -9.28 -8.54
C LYS A 223 7.27 -9.67 -9.92
N GLY A 224 6.39 -9.65 -10.90
CA GLY A 224 6.65 -10.02 -12.29
C GLY A 224 6.90 -8.80 -13.20
N GLY A 225 6.66 -9.01 -14.49
CA GLY A 225 6.92 -8.03 -15.53
C GLY A 225 8.42 -7.88 -15.88
N VAL A 226 9.22 -8.90 -15.58
CA VAL A 226 10.68 -8.94 -15.73
C VAL A 226 11.12 -9.93 -16.79
N LEU A 227 10.58 -11.16 -16.74
CA LEU A 227 10.89 -12.24 -17.65
C LEU A 227 9.75 -12.43 -18.66
N ALA A 228 9.94 -13.34 -19.63
CA ALA A 228 8.84 -13.80 -20.45
C ALA A 228 7.74 -14.41 -19.56
N GLY A 229 6.47 -14.17 -19.89
CA GLY A 229 5.35 -14.60 -19.07
C GLY A 229 5.34 -16.11 -18.80
N GLU A 230 5.83 -16.93 -19.73
CA GLU A 230 6.00 -18.38 -19.55
C GLU A 230 6.96 -18.72 -18.41
N GLU A 231 8.08 -17.99 -18.29
CA GLU A 231 9.06 -18.22 -17.22
C GLU A 231 8.52 -17.77 -15.87
N GLU A 232 7.79 -16.67 -15.84
CA GLU A 232 7.12 -16.19 -14.62
C GLU A 232 6.04 -17.17 -14.15
N MET A 233 5.24 -17.71 -15.07
CA MET A 233 4.24 -18.72 -14.72
C MET A 233 4.87 -20.05 -14.27
N LYS A 234 6.02 -20.47 -14.82
CA LYS A 234 6.77 -21.62 -14.28
C LYS A 234 7.22 -21.39 -12.83
N ALA A 235 7.65 -20.17 -12.49
CA ALA A 235 8.01 -19.83 -11.12
C ALA A 235 6.79 -19.91 -10.17
N ILE A 236 5.62 -19.46 -10.62
CA ILE A 236 4.36 -19.57 -9.86
C ILE A 236 3.97 -21.05 -9.65
N GLU A 237 4.06 -21.87 -10.71
CA GLU A 237 3.78 -23.32 -10.61
C GLU A 237 4.75 -24.03 -9.66
N ALA A 238 6.04 -23.65 -9.68
CA ALA A 238 7.04 -24.18 -8.77
C ALA A 238 6.77 -23.76 -7.31
N LEU A 239 6.35 -22.51 -7.09
CA LEU A 239 5.94 -22.03 -5.77
C LEU A 239 4.70 -22.80 -5.25
N HIS A 240 3.67 -22.96 -6.06
CA HIS A 240 2.47 -23.73 -5.69
C HIS A 240 2.82 -25.19 -5.37
N LYS A 241 3.71 -25.80 -6.14
CA LYS A 241 4.19 -27.17 -5.86
C LYS A 241 4.97 -27.26 -4.54
N ALA A 242 5.79 -26.26 -4.23
CA ALA A 242 6.59 -26.21 -3.00
C ALA A 242 5.76 -25.89 -1.75
N PHE A 243 4.70 -25.08 -1.93
CA PHE A 243 3.80 -24.61 -0.88
C PHE A 243 2.33 -24.81 -1.29
N PRO A 244 1.83 -26.06 -1.31
CA PRO A 244 0.50 -26.35 -1.87
C PRO A 244 -0.66 -25.71 -1.12
N ASP A 245 -0.48 -25.34 0.14
CA ASP A 245 -1.49 -24.67 0.98
C ASP A 245 -1.38 -23.14 0.92
N ALA A 246 -0.36 -22.60 0.26
CA ALA A 246 -0.15 -21.17 0.16
C ALA A 246 -1.07 -20.52 -0.89
N ARG A 247 -1.52 -19.30 -0.61
CA ARG A 247 -2.04 -18.43 -1.66
C ARG A 247 -0.85 -17.81 -2.40
N VAL A 248 -0.74 -18.12 -3.69
CA VAL A 248 0.32 -17.59 -4.55
C VAL A 248 -0.31 -16.65 -5.57
N ASN A 249 0.25 -15.47 -5.72
CA ASN A 249 -0.18 -14.49 -6.73
C ASN A 249 1.01 -13.89 -7.46
N LEU A 250 0.75 -13.40 -8.66
CA LEU A 250 1.72 -12.76 -9.55
C LEU A 250 1.23 -11.36 -9.90
N ASP A 251 2.17 -10.43 -9.95
CA ASP A 251 1.93 -9.04 -10.31
C ASP A 251 2.86 -8.62 -11.48
N PRO A 252 2.42 -8.78 -12.73
CA PRO A 252 3.18 -8.37 -13.91
C PRO A 252 3.22 -6.86 -14.16
N ASN A 253 2.55 -6.04 -13.37
CA ASN A 253 2.48 -4.58 -13.54
C ASN A 253 1.97 -4.12 -14.93
N GLY A 254 1.00 -4.81 -15.51
CA GLY A 254 0.47 -4.48 -16.82
C GLY A 254 1.40 -4.80 -18.00
N ALA A 255 2.43 -5.63 -17.78
CA ALA A 255 3.44 -5.91 -18.80
C ALA A 255 2.96 -6.84 -19.92
N TRP A 256 1.95 -7.65 -19.70
CA TRP A 256 1.46 -8.61 -20.67
C TRP A 256 0.40 -8.01 -21.61
N THR A 257 0.39 -8.46 -22.87
CA THR A 257 -0.75 -8.23 -23.74
C THR A 257 -1.95 -9.06 -23.29
N LEU A 258 -3.16 -8.66 -23.68
CA LEU A 258 -4.37 -9.42 -23.35
C LEU A 258 -4.31 -10.87 -23.84
N GLU A 259 -3.86 -11.07 -25.09
CA GLU A 259 -3.73 -12.40 -25.68
C GLU A 259 -2.74 -13.28 -24.90
N GLU A 260 -1.58 -12.74 -24.56
CA GLU A 260 -0.56 -13.43 -23.76
C GLU A 260 -1.09 -13.78 -22.37
N ALA A 261 -1.68 -12.82 -21.68
CA ALA A 261 -2.23 -13.02 -20.34
C ALA A 261 -3.30 -14.12 -20.33
N ILE A 262 -4.25 -14.11 -21.28
CA ILE A 262 -5.27 -15.15 -21.41
C ILE A 262 -4.63 -16.51 -21.63
N ARG A 263 -3.70 -16.61 -22.57
CA ARG A 263 -3.00 -17.86 -22.91
C ARG A 263 -2.25 -18.46 -21.72
N LEU A 264 -1.56 -17.62 -20.94
CA LEU A 264 -0.77 -18.03 -19.78
C LEU A 264 -1.62 -18.42 -18.58
N CYS A 265 -2.75 -17.74 -18.38
CA CYS A 265 -3.56 -17.87 -17.17
C CYS A 265 -4.78 -18.76 -17.33
N LYS A 266 -5.11 -19.20 -18.56
CA LYS A 266 -6.21 -20.12 -18.78
C LYS A 266 -6.02 -21.41 -17.98
N ASP A 267 -7.07 -21.85 -17.29
CA ASP A 267 -7.10 -23.05 -16.46
C ASP A 267 -6.10 -23.06 -15.27
N LYS A 268 -5.63 -21.86 -14.81
CA LYS A 268 -4.72 -21.74 -13.67
C LYS A 268 -5.39 -21.39 -12.35
N ASN A 269 -6.72 -21.49 -12.25
CA ASN A 269 -7.47 -21.14 -11.03
C ASN A 269 -7.10 -21.99 -9.78
N SER A 270 -6.53 -23.18 -9.96
CA SER A 270 -6.01 -24.00 -8.87
C SER A 270 -4.59 -23.66 -8.43
N VAL A 271 -3.87 -22.88 -9.22
CA VAL A 271 -2.45 -22.55 -9.01
C VAL A 271 -2.30 -21.13 -8.51
N VAL A 272 -3.08 -20.20 -9.06
CA VAL A 272 -3.00 -18.76 -8.78
C VAL A 272 -4.22 -18.35 -7.95
N ALA A 273 -3.98 -17.73 -6.81
CA ALA A 273 -5.06 -17.21 -5.97
C ALA A 273 -5.75 -15.99 -6.58
N TYR A 274 -4.99 -15.12 -7.19
CA TYR A 274 -5.42 -13.97 -8.00
C TYR A 274 -4.24 -13.43 -8.83
N MET A 275 -4.55 -12.70 -9.90
CA MET A 275 -3.58 -11.93 -10.67
C MET A 275 -3.69 -10.45 -10.30
N GLU A 276 -2.57 -9.78 -10.12
CA GLU A 276 -2.53 -8.34 -9.87
C GLU A 276 -2.06 -7.62 -11.13
N ASP A 277 -2.88 -6.70 -11.64
CA ASP A 277 -2.60 -5.89 -12.82
C ASP A 277 -1.92 -6.68 -13.96
N PRO A 278 -2.51 -7.78 -14.47
CA PRO A 278 -1.86 -8.64 -15.48
C PRO A 278 -1.62 -7.95 -16.82
N CYS A 279 -2.52 -7.04 -17.22
CA CYS A 279 -2.49 -6.39 -18.54
C CYS A 279 -2.57 -4.87 -18.40
N GLY A 280 -1.85 -4.17 -19.28
CA GLY A 280 -1.91 -2.72 -19.46
C GLY A 280 -3.01 -2.27 -20.45
N PRO A 281 -3.07 -0.96 -20.77
CA PRO A 281 -3.92 -0.46 -21.84
C PRO A 281 -3.44 -0.97 -23.21
N GLU A 282 -4.37 -1.31 -24.09
CA GLU A 282 -4.06 -1.91 -25.37
C GLU A 282 -5.06 -1.48 -26.45
N ALA A 283 -4.60 -1.27 -27.66
CA ALA A 283 -5.42 -0.97 -28.85
C ALA A 283 -6.42 0.20 -28.66
N GLY A 284 -6.08 1.17 -27.80
CA GLY A 284 -6.93 2.33 -27.49
C GLY A 284 -7.95 2.10 -26.36
N PHE A 285 -7.97 0.90 -25.79
CA PHE A 285 -8.77 0.58 -24.61
C PHE A 285 -7.98 0.77 -23.31
N SER A 286 -8.65 1.19 -22.25
CA SER A 286 -8.03 1.36 -20.94
C SER A 286 -7.72 0.01 -20.30
N SER A 287 -6.74 -0.03 -19.38
CA SER A 287 -6.44 -1.23 -18.60
C SER A 287 -7.68 -1.82 -17.90
N ARG A 288 -8.66 -0.98 -17.52
CA ARG A 288 -9.92 -1.44 -16.91
C ARG A 288 -10.76 -2.28 -17.87
N GLU A 289 -10.83 -1.88 -19.14
CA GLU A 289 -11.53 -2.63 -20.18
C GLU A 289 -10.79 -3.92 -20.52
N ILE A 290 -9.48 -3.84 -20.71
CA ILE A 290 -8.61 -5.00 -21.01
C ILE A 290 -8.67 -6.03 -19.87
N MET A 291 -8.58 -5.61 -18.62
CA MET A 291 -8.67 -6.52 -17.48
C MET A 291 -10.08 -7.14 -17.32
N ALA A 292 -11.14 -6.45 -17.73
CA ALA A 292 -12.48 -7.05 -17.75
C ALA A 292 -12.56 -8.19 -18.79
N GLU A 293 -11.96 -8.03 -19.95
CA GLU A 293 -11.87 -9.08 -20.97
C GLU A 293 -11.03 -10.26 -20.48
N PHE A 294 -9.85 -10.01 -19.90
CA PHE A 294 -9.01 -11.03 -19.28
C PHE A 294 -9.78 -11.85 -18.24
N LYS A 295 -10.46 -11.17 -17.32
CA LYS A 295 -11.25 -11.81 -16.28
C LYS A 295 -12.36 -12.70 -16.84
N ASN A 296 -13.08 -12.20 -17.85
CA ASN A 296 -14.15 -12.96 -18.50
C ASN A 296 -13.60 -14.20 -19.22
N ALA A 297 -12.42 -14.11 -19.82
CA ALA A 297 -11.79 -15.21 -20.56
C ALA A 297 -11.18 -16.29 -19.66
N THR A 298 -10.67 -15.92 -18.48
CA THR A 298 -9.92 -16.83 -17.59
C THR A 298 -10.71 -17.28 -16.36
N GLY A 299 -11.66 -16.47 -15.91
CA GLY A 299 -12.37 -16.67 -14.65
C GLY A 299 -11.53 -16.43 -13.39
N LEU A 300 -10.28 -15.97 -13.53
CA LEU A 300 -9.40 -15.65 -12.41
C LEU A 300 -9.87 -14.39 -11.68
N LYS A 301 -9.63 -14.34 -10.38
CA LYS A 301 -9.77 -13.12 -9.60
C LYS A 301 -8.66 -12.15 -9.96
N ILE A 302 -9.01 -10.87 -9.99
CA ILE A 302 -8.09 -9.79 -10.31
C ILE A 302 -7.98 -8.81 -9.16
N ALA A 303 -6.73 -8.52 -8.77
CA ALA A 303 -6.38 -7.42 -7.89
C ALA A 303 -5.81 -6.24 -8.70
N THR A 304 -5.90 -5.05 -8.14
CA THR A 304 -5.26 -3.86 -8.70
C THR A 304 -4.84 -2.86 -7.65
N ASN A 305 -3.66 -2.26 -7.88
CA ASN A 305 -3.22 -1.03 -7.25
C ASN A 305 -3.08 0.12 -8.25
N MET A 306 -3.23 -0.14 -9.55
CA MET A 306 -2.92 0.82 -10.62
C MET A 306 -4.18 1.48 -11.20
N ILE A 307 -5.24 0.71 -11.45
CA ILE A 307 -6.38 1.16 -12.25
C ILE A 307 -7.60 1.58 -11.41
N ALA A 308 -7.49 1.58 -10.08
CA ALA A 308 -8.51 2.03 -9.14
C ALA A 308 -7.87 2.78 -7.95
N THR A 309 -7.17 3.88 -8.23
CA THR A 309 -6.47 4.70 -7.22
C THR A 309 -7.30 5.86 -6.70
N ASN A 310 -8.49 6.09 -7.26
CA ASN A 310 -9.47 7.06 -6.81
C ASN A 310 -10.91 6.58 -7.06
N TRP A 311 -11.91 7.29 -6.51
CA TRP A 311 -13.32 6.92 -6.61
C TRP A 311 -13.82 6.83 -8.04
N ARG A 312 -13.40 7.74 -8.92
CA ARG A 312 -13.84 7.74 -10.33
C ARG A 312 -13.33 6.50 -11.07
N GLN A 313 -12.06 6.17 -10.89
CA GLN A 313 -11.47 4.96 -11.47
C GLN A 313 -12.14 3.70 -10.91
N PHE A 314 -12.33 3.65 -9.58
CA PHE A 314 -13.02 2.54 -8.94
C PHE A 314 -14.43 2.32 -9.50
N TYR A 315 -15.24 3.36 -9.63
CA TYR A 315 -16.58 3.22 -10.20
C TYR A 315 -16.55 2.69 -11.63
N HIS A 316 -15.60 3.12 -12.45
CA HIS A 316 -15.44 2.60 -13.80
C HIS A 316 -15.03 1.12 -13.79
N ALA A 317 -14.02 0.76 -13.00
CA ALA A 317 -13.59 -0.63 -12.83
C ALA A 317 -14.72 -1.54 -12.33
N ALA A 318 -15.48 -1.08 -11.35
CA ALA A 318 -16.63 -1.81 -10.80
C ALA A 318 -17.77 -1.98 -11.81
N THR A 319 -18.07 -0.95 -12.62
CA THR A 319 -19.08 -1.01 -13.68
C THR A 319 -18.70 -2.05 -14.73
N LEU A 320 -17.43 -2.12 -15.09
CA LEU A 320 -16.89 -3.10 -16.03
C LEU A 320 -16.70 -4.50 -15.39
N LYS A 321 -16.81 -4.61 -14.06
CA LYS A 321 -16.48 -5.82 -13.28
C LYS A 321 -15.04 -6.30 -13.53
N SER A 322 -14.12 -5.38 -13.77
CA SER A 322 -12.73 -5.69 -14.14
C SER A 322 -11.89 -6.22 -12.98
N VAL A 323 -12.32 -5.99 -11.73
CA VAL A 323 -11.53 -6.34 -10.53
C VAL A 323 -12.41 -6.97 -9.44
N ASP A 324 -11.79 -7.81 -8.62
CA ASP A 324 -12.38 -8.46 -7.43
C ASP A 324 -11.75 -7.97 -6.13
N ILE A 325 -10.51 -7.48 -6.22
CA ILE A 325 -9.68 -7.07 -5.10
C ILE A 325 -9.16 -5.67 -5.38
N ILE A 326 -9.52 -4.72 -4.53
CA ILE A 326 -8.95 -3.37 -4.57
C ILE A 326 -7.86 -3.28 -3.51
N LEU A 327 -6.63 -3.06 -3.96
CA LEU A 327 -5.50 -2.79 -3.09
C LEU A 327 -5.56 -1.30 -2.70
N ALA A 328 -6.41 -1.03 -1.72
CA ALA A 328 -6.75 0.33 -1.29
C ALA A 328 -5.69 0.88 -0.33
N ASP A 329 -4.47 1.03 -0.84
CA ASP A 329 -3.31 1.58 -0.13
C ASP A 329 -3.69 2.86 0.63
N PRO A 330 -3.49 2.91 1.96
CA PRO A 330 -3.69 4.11 2.76
C PRO A 330 -2.95 5.36 2.26
N HIS A 331 -1.86 5.21 1.52
CA HIS A 331 -1.15 6.34 0.94
C HIS A 331 -1.87 6.94 -0.27
N PHE A 332 -2.70 6.17 -0.97
CA PHE A 332 -3.49 6.65 -2.13
C PHE A 332 -4.92 7.01 -1.73
N TRP A 333 -5.44 6.40 -0.69
CA TRP A 333 -6.82 6.57 -0.25
C TRP A 333 -6.98 7.35 1.05
N THR A 334 -5.89 7.62 1.79
CA THR A 334 -5.84 7.96 3.22
C THR A 334 -6.34 6.80 4.09
N LEU A 335 -6.12 6.84 5.39
CA LEU A 335 -6.53 5.75 6.28
C LEU A 335 -8.06 5.62 6.32
N ASN A 336 -8.76 6.71 6.52
CA ASN A 336 -10.23 6.71 6.49
C ASN A 336 -10.80 6.39 5.10
N GLY A 337 -10.14 6.83 4.04
CA GLY A 337 -10.54 6.52 2.66
C GLY A 337 -10.42 5.03 2.37
N SER A 338 -9.32 4.40 2.78
CA SER A 338 -9.10 2.95 2.67
C SER A 338 -10.16 2.15 3.45
N ILE A 339 -10.48 2.57 4.66
CA ILE A 339 -11.56 1.95 5.46
C ILE A 339 -12.94 2.13 4.81
N ARG A 340 -13.25 3.31 4.27
CA ARG A 340 -14.50 3.52 3.51
C ARG A 340 -14.59 2.62 2.30
N MET A 341 -13.47 2.43 1.58
CA MET A 341 -13.39 1.45 0.50
C MET A 341 -13.67 0.04 1.02
N ALA A 342 -13.07 -0.37 2.14
CA ALA A 342 -13.29 -1.69 2.71
C ALA A 342 -14.76 -1.97 3.07
N TYR A 343 -15.50 -0.98 3.60
CA TYR A 343 -16.95 -1.12 3.84
C TYR A 343 -17.73 -1.34 2.55
N LEU A 344 -17.45 -0.53 1.51
CA LEU A 344 -18.10 -0.66 0.22
C LEU A 344 -17.80 -2.01 -0.45
N LEU A 345 -16.55 -2.46 -0.41
CA LEU A 345 -16.14 -3.75 -0.95
C LEU A 345 -16.84 -4.91 -0.24
N LYS A 346 -16.95 -4.84 1.10
CA LYS A 346 -17.72 -5.81 1.89
C LYS A 346 -19.16 -5.90 1.41
N ASP A 347 -19.84 -4.76 1.27
CA ASP A 347 -21.26 -4.71 0.86
C ASP A 347 -21.46 -5.24 -0.56
N TRP A 348 -20.46 -5.15 -1.42
CA TRP A 348 -20.49 -5.64 -2.80
C TRP A 348 -19.92 -7.04 -2.97
N GLY A 349 -19.49 -7.70 -1.89
CA GLY A 349 -18.90 -9.05 -1.94
C GLY A 349 -17.51 -9.08 -2.57
N LEU A 350 -16.82 -7.93 -2.63
CA LEU A 350 -15.46 -7.78 -3.11
C LEU A 350 -14.46 -7.86 -1.96
N THR A 351 -13.17 -7.87 -2.27
CA THR A 351 -12.09 -8.03 -1.28
C THR A 351 -11.27 -6.74 -1.18
N TRP A 352 -10.97 -6.34 0.04
CA TRP A 352 -10.01 -5.30 0.32
C TRP A 352 -8.59 -5.88 0.40
N GLY A 353 -7.60 -5.12 -0.07
CA GLY A 353 -6.20 -5.41 0.13
C GLY A 353 -5.42 -4.12 0.36
N SER A 354 -4.16 -4.25 0.69
CA SER A 354 -3.18 -3.17 0.67
C SER A 354 -2.05 -3.52 -0.30
N HIS A 355 -1.37 -2.50 -0.73
CA HIS A 355 -0.21 -2.57 -1.58
C HIS A 355 0.88 -1.72 -0.94
N SER A 356 2.12 -2.12 -1.08
CA SER A 356 3.26 -1.35 -0.59
C SER A 356 4.26 -1.06 -1.72
N ASN A 357 4.99 0.02 -1.54
CA ASN A 357 6.30 0.27 -2.17
C ASN A 357 7.37 0.12 -1.08
N ASN A 358 8.65 0.32 -1.40
CA ASN A 358 9.68 0.40 -0.38
C ASN A 358 9.32 1.42 0.70
N HIS A 359 9.37 1.02 1.96
CA HIS A 359 8.96 1.86 3.10
C HIS A 359 9.68 1.45 4.39
N PHE A 360 9.51 2.24 5.43
CA PHE A 360 9.95 1.93 6.78
C PHE A 360 8.83 1.24 7.59
N ASP A 361 9.15 0.83 8.79
CA ASP A 361 8.24 0.11 9.71
C ASP A 361 6.98 0.91 10.07
N ILE A 362 7.02 2.24 9.96
CA ILE A 362 5.86 3.11 10.25
C ILE A 362 4.73 2.82 9.26
N THR A 363 5.04 2.71 7.98
CA THR A 363 4.06 2.33 6.96
C THR A 363 3.51 0.93 7.21
N LEU A 364 4.38 -0.05 7.49
CA LEU A 364 3.96 -1.42 7.79
C LEU A 364 3.01 -1.47 8.98
N ALA A 365 3.35 -0.78 10.07
CA ALA A 365 2.49 -0.67 11.25
C ALA A 365 1.15 0.00 10.91
N THR A 366 1.15 1.05 10.10
CA THR A 366 -0.07 1.74 9.65
C THR A 366 -0.96 0.80 8.85
N PHE A 367 -0.41 0.04 7.90
CA PHE A 367 -1.15 -0.90 7.08
C PHE A 367 -1.75 -2.03 7.92
N ALA A 368 -1.00 -2.54 8.89
CA ALA A 368 -1.51 -3.52 9.85
C ALA A 368 -2.71 -2.97 10.67
N GLN A 369 -2.66 -1.70 11.11
CA GLN A 369 -3.75 -1.05 11.82
C GLN A 369 -5.00 -0.89 10.93
N VAL A 370 -4.82 -0.47 9.69
CA VAL A 370 -5.92 -0.34 8.71
C VAL A 370 -6.51 -1.71 8.39
N ALA A 371 -5.69 -2.71 8.11
CA ALA A 371 -6.13 -4.07 7.85
C ALA A 371 -6.89 -4.68 9.05
N ALA A 372 -6.42 -4.40 10.28
CA ALA A 372 -7.13 -4.83 11.51
C ALA A 372 -8.52 -4.21 11.64
N ALA A 373 -8.72 -2.98 11.15
CA ALA A 373 -10.00 -2.27 11.17
C ALA A 373 -10.87 -2.51 9.93
N ALA A 374 -10.31 -2.97 8.82
CA ALA A 374 -11.03 -3.18 7.57
C ALA A 374 -12.07 -4.31 7.71
N PRO A 375 -13.37 -4.07 7.44
CA PRO A 375 -14.39 -5.12 7.50
C PRO A 375 -14.35 -6.03 6.27
N GLY A 376 -14.99 -7.20 6.38
CA GLY A 376 -15.15 -8.13 5.26
C GLY A 376 -13.89 -8.95 4.97
N ASN A 377 -13.78 -9.41 3.73
CA ASN A 377 -12.64 -10.18 3.26
C ASN A 377 -11.43 -9.26 3.01
N ILE A 378 -10.25 -9.73 3.40
CA ILE A 378 -8.99 -9.06 3.09
C ILE A 378 -8.01 -10.05 2.43
N THR A 379 -7.09 -9.52 1.60
CA THR A 379 -5.87 -10.23 1.26
C THR A 379 -4.85 -10.11 2.40
N PRO A 380 -3.82 -10.96 2.46
CA PRO A 380 -2.65 -10.65 3.27
C PRO A 380 -2.06 -9.29 2.87
N VAL A 381 -1.50 -8.60 3.86
CA VAL A 381 -0.78 -7.34 3.65
C VAL A 381 0.57 -7.65 3.01
N ASP A 382 0.96 -6.90 1.99
CA ASP A 382 2.26 -6.98 1.33
C ASP A 382 3.17 -5.79 1.66
#